data_61fb9ce4b611c0e4dc910a38ddaf993e
#
_entry.id   61fb9ce4b611c0e4dc910a38ddaf993e
#
_cell.length_a   1.000
_cell.length_b   1.000
_cell.length_c   1.000
_cell.angle_alpha   90.00
_cell.angle_beta   90.00
_cell.angle_gamma   90.00
#
_symmetry.space_group_name_H-M   'P 1'
#
loop_
_entity.id
_entity.type
_entity.pdbx_description
1 polymer ?
#
loop_
_entity_poly.entity_id
_entity_poly.type
_entity_poly.pdbx_seq_one_letter_code
_entity_poly.pdbx_strand_id
1 'polypeptide(L)'
;MSTLTQQETLAQRARIGEYDHLIVTAPGDGVGPDVVAAARRVLDAAGSRFGFRIQWQEIAAGGCAIDAHGVAIREEDLQVADSADAILLGAVGGPKWDNPNASVRPEQALFALRTRYELFANLRPVTILPELYDASPLKSERLVGVNLMMVRELTGGLYFGKPSGEEVTPSGRRAVDTLPYHEDEIRRIAVIAFELARTRSKRLASIDKANVLATSRLWRKVLTEVGAEYPDVKLEHRLVDSTAMLLATWPATLDVIVTENLFGDILSDEAAVLAGSLGMLPSASLGTKRTAHGTFGLYEPIHGSAPDIAGKNLANPIGTILSGAMMLRESLGHADAALAVEAAVAAAVRAGARTADLAGGADAAALKAAGLTLVGTREVTDLIVEQVLNVKGGAQ
;
A
#
# COMPACT_ATOMS: atom_id res chain seq x y z
N MET A 1 -13.33 -2.24 -33.86
CA MET A 1 -14.04 -1.41 -32.86
C MET A 1 -15.40 -2.05 -32.63
N SER A 2 -15.50 -2.94 -31.64
CA SER A 2 -16.78 -3.52 -31.21
C SER A 2 -17.37 -2.55 -30.17
N THR A 3 -18.36 -1.80 -30.61
CA THR A 3 -19.22 -1.02 -29.71
C THR A 3 -19.99 -2.01 -28.85
N LEU A 4 -19.61 -2.13 -27.56
CA LEU A 4 -20.49 -2.72 -26.58
C LEU A 4 -21.86 -2.01 -26.72
N THR A 5 -22.89 -2.77 -27.01
CA THR A 5 -24.19 -2.21 -27.24
C THR A 5 -24.71 -1.53 -25.96
N GLN A 6 -25.51 -0.48 -26.08
CA GLN A 6 -26.17 0.16 -24.92
C GLN A 6 -26.90 -0.85 -24.02
N GLN A 7 -27.32 -1.98 -24.58
CA GLN A 7 -27.97 -3.09 -23.86
C GLN A 7 -27.00 -3.87 -22.97
N GLU A 8 -25.73 -4.08 -23.39
CA GLU A 8 -24.70 -4.73 -22.55
C GLU A 8 -24.29 -3.82 -21.39
N THR A 9 -24.22 -2.51 -21.63
CA THR A 9 -23.96 -1.51 -20.57
C THR A 9 -25.13 -1.41 -19.59
N LEU A 10 -26.38 -1.55 -20.05
CA LEU A 10 -27.58 -1.57 -19.20
C LEU A 10 -27.72 -2.89 -18.44
N ALA A 11 -27.37 -4.04 -19.06
CA ALA A 11 -27.35 -5.34 -18.38
C ALA A 11 -26.25 -5.41 -17.32
N GLN A 12 -25.11 -4.76 -17.54
CA GLN A 12 -24.05 -4.60 -16.55
C GLN A 12 -24.52 -3.69 -15.39
N ARG A 13 -25.20 -2.59 -15.68
CA ARG A 13 -25.81 -1.69 -14.67
C ARG A 13 -26.97 -2.36 -13.90
N ALA A 14 -27.73 -3.25 -14.53
CA ALA A 14 -28.80 -3.99 -13.86
C ALA A 14 -28.27 -5.05 -12.85
N ARG A 15 -27.03 -5.54 -13.03
CA ARG A 15 -26.34 -6.37 -12.04
C ARG A 15 -25.81 -5.57 -10.84
N ILE A 16 -25.55 -4.26 -11.01
CA ILE A 16 -25.15 -3.34 -9.95
C ILE A 16 -26.22 -3.17 -8.86
N GLY A 17 -27.50 -3.43 -9.16
CA GLY A 17 -28.58 -3.39 -8.15
C GLY A 17 -28.50 -4.47 -7.05
N GLU A 18 -27.64 -5.48 -7.21
CA GLU A 18 -27.41 -6.54 -6.22
C GLU A 18 -26.18 -6.29 -5.34
N TYR A 19 -25.28 -5.40 -5.77
CA TYR A 19 -24.04 -5.05 -5.07
C TYR A 19 -23.89 -3.52 -4.97
N ASP A 20 -23.27 -3.09 -3.87
CA ASP A 20 -23.06 -1.66 -3.60
C ASP A 20 -21.75 -1.16 -4.21
N HIS A 21 -20.75 -2.04 -4.35
CA HIS A 21 -19.41 -1.72 -4.85
C HIS A 21 -18.90 -2.75 -5.84
N LEU A 22 -18.16 -2.31 -6.85
CA LEU A 22 -17.41 -3.15 -7.79
C LEU A 22 -15.91 -3.01 -7.51
N ILE A 23 -15.28 -4.08 -7.05
CA ILE A 23 -13.84 -4.12 -6.79
C ILE A 23 -13.18 -5.09 -7.77
N VAL A 24 -12.15 -4.58 -8.46
CA VAL A 24 -11.28 -5.42 -9.25
C VAL A 24 -10.17 -5.98 -8.37
N THR A 25 -9.98 -7.30 -8.43
CA THR A 25 -8.83 -7.95 -7.79
C THR A 25 -7.79 -8.34 -8.85
N ALA A 26 -6.53 -8.09 -8.56
CA ALA A 26 -5.39 -8.55 -9.31
C ALA A 26 -4.50 -9.38 -8.36
N PRO A 27 -4.79 -10.68 -8.15
CA PRO A 27 -4.03 -11.51 -7.21
C PRO A 27 -2.54 -11.56 -7.55
N GLY A 28 -2.22 -11.64 -8.84
CA GLY A 28 -0.84 -11.63 -9.33
C GLY A 28 -0.10 -12.93 -9.06
N ASP A 29 1.11 -12.84 -8.50
CA ASP A 29 2.10 -13.91 -8.43
C ASP A 29 2.37 -14.37 -6.99
N GLY A 30 2.95 -15.54 -6.86
CA GLY A 30 3.45 -16.08 -5.59
C GLY A 30 2.37 -16.18 -4.52
N VAL A 31 2.56 -15.50 -3.38
CA VAL A 31 1.58 -15.47 -2.27
C VAL A 31 0.38 -14.58 -2.55
N GLY A 32 0.40 -13.79 -3.62
CA GLY A 32 -0.66 -12.83 -3.95
C GLY A 32 -2.07 -13.44 -3.96
N PRO A 33 -2.32 -14.60 -4.61
CA PRO A 33 -3.60 -15.29 -4.54
C PRO A 33 -4.04 -15.65 -3.10
N ASP A 34 -3.11 -16.11 -2.26
CA ASP A 34 -3.39 -16.50 -0.87
C ASP A 34 -3.84 -15.29 -0.04
N VAL A 35 -3.11 -14.17 -0.12
CA VAL A 35 -3.36 -12.98 0.70
C VAL A 35 -4.58 -12.18 0.21
N VAL A 36 -4.85 -12.16 -1.12
CA VAL A 36 -6.06 -11.54 -1.68
C VAL A 36 -7.31 -12.33 -1.30
N ALA A 37 -7.25 -13.67 -1.35
CA ALA A 37 -8.36 -14.51 -0.91
C ALA A 37 -8.68 -14.29 0.58
N ALA A 38 -7.66 -14.16 1.42
CA ALA A 38 -7.81 -13.83 2.84
C ALA A 38 -8.46 -12.45 3.05
N ALA A 39 -7.98 -11.43 2.36
CA ALA A 39 -8.53 -10.08 2.45
C ALA A 39 -10.00 -10.03 1.99
N ARG A 40 -10.35 -10.67 0.88
CA ARG A 40 -11.75 -10.77 0.41
C ARG A 40 -12.68 -11.33 1.49
N ARG A 41 -12.29 -12.42 2.15
CA ARG A 41 -13.10 -13.03 3.22
C ARG A 41 -13.35 -12.06 4.38
N VAL A 42 -12.35 -11.31 4.79
CA VAL A 42 -12.49 -10.32 5.87
C VAL A 42 -13.36 -9.14 5.44
N LEU A 43 -13.21 -8.66 4.21
CA LEU A 43 -14.00 -7.55 3.67
C LEU A 43 -15.46 -7.94 3.43
N ASP A 44 -15.74 -9.18 2.98
CA ASP A 44 -17.10 -9.72 2.87
C ASP A 44 -17.76 -9.86 4.25
N ALA A 45 -17.01 -10.26 5.28
CA ALA A 45 -17.49 -10.28 6.66
C ALA A 45 -17.82 -8.86 7.17
N ALA A 46 -16.98 -7.87 6.86
CA ALA A 46 -17.25 -6.47 7.16
C ALA A 46 -18.52 -5.99 6.43
N GLY A 47 -18.66 -6.32 5.13
CA GLY A 47 -19.86 -6.03 4.36
C GLY A 47 -21.12 -6.60 4.98
N SER A 48 -21.09 -7.88 5.38
CA SER A 48 -22.20 -8.55 6.04
C SER A 48 -22.60 -7.86 7.34
N ARG A 49 -21.64 -7.36 8.09
CA ARG A 49 -21.88 -6.67 9.37
C ARG A 49 -22.36 -5.24 9.20
N PHE A 50 -21.83 -4.50 8.25
CA PHE A 50 -22.12 -3.07 8.06
C PHE A 50 -23.16 -2.79 6.97
N GLY A 51 -23.72 -3.82 6.34
CA GLY A 51 -24.84 -3.71 5.44
C GLY A 51 -24.48 -3.27 4.02
N PHE A 52 -23.31 -3.65 3.52
CA PHE A 52 -22.94 -3.45 2.12
C PHE A 52 -22.43 -4.76 1.48
N ARG A 53 -22.46 -4.83 0.15
CA ARG A 53 -22.02 -6.00 -0.63
C ARG A 53 -21.03 -5.59 -1.69
N ILE A 54 -19.96 -6.39 -1.83
CA ILE A 54 -18.89 -6.18 -2.81
C ILE A 54 -19.05 -7.20 -3.94
N GLN A 55 -19.10 -6.71 -5.17
CA GLN A 55 -18.87 -7.53 -6.36
C GLN A 55 -17.37 -7.57 -6.63
N TRP A 56 -16.79 -8.77 -6.65
CA TRP A 56 -15.39 -9.00 -6.97
C TRP A 56 -15.24 -9.40 -8.41
N GLN A 57 -14.35 -8.72 -9.15
CA GLN A 57 -13.98 -9.09 -10.51
C GLN A 57 -12.47 -9.26 -10.59
N GLU A 58 -12.04 -10.44 -11.04
CA GLU A 58 -10.61 -10.76 -11.10
C GLU A 58 -10.03 -10.47 -12.47
N ILE A 59 -8.80 -9.92 -12.49
CA ILE A 59 -8.00 -9.70 -13.70
C ILE A 59 -6.62 -10.35 -13.54
N ALA A 60 -6.00 -10.70 -14.68
CA ALA A 60 -4.63 -11.19 -14.69
C ALA A 60 -3.65 -10.01 -14.75
N ALA A 61 -2.68 -9.97 -13.81
CA ALA A 61 -1.63 -8.95 -13.76
C ALA A 61 -0.32 -9.55 -13.24
N GLY A 62 0.81 -9.10 -13.77
CA GLY A 62 2.12 -9.59 -13.37
C GLY A 62 2.64 -10.75 -14.20
N GLY A 63 3.42 -11.63 -13.58
CA GLY A 63 4.02 -12.79 -14.22
C GLY A 63 3.00 -13.84 -14.69
N CYS A 64 1.91 -14.01 -13.95
CA CYS A 64 0.81 -14.90 -14.38
C CYS A 64 0.17 -14.42 -15.69
N ALA A 65 0.05 -13.11 -15.91
CA ALA A 65 -0.43 -12.55 -17.17
C ALA A 65 0.60 -12.71 -18.30
N ILE A 66 1.90 -12.59 -18.00
CA ILE A 66 2.96 -12.86 -18.98
C ILE A 66 2.89 -14.32 -19.44
N ASP A 67 2.72 -15.24 -18.52
CA ASP A 67 2.63 -16.68 -18.85
C ASP A 67 1.40 -17.02 -19.70
N ALA A 68 0.28 -16.37 -19.42
CA ALA A 68 -0.97 -16.65 -20.12
C ALA A 68 -1.11 -15.89 -21.44
N HIS A 69 -0.56 -14.68 -21.54
CA HIS A 69 -0.88 -13.73 -22.62
C HIS A 69 0.35 -13.05 -23.24
N GLY A 70 1.55 -13.25 -22.71
CA GLY A 70 2.78 -12.62 -23.22
C GLY A 70 2.94 -11.14 -22.83
N VAL A 71 2.05 -10.59 -22.02
CA VAL A 71 2.08 -9.20 -21.54
C VAL A 71 1.80 -9.16 -20.04
N ALA A 72 2.33 -8.17 -19.34
CA ALA A 72 2.17 -8.07 -17.88
C ALA A 72 0.72 -7.75 -17.46
N ILE A 73 -0.04 -7.09 -18.31
CA ILE A 73 -1.49 -6.83 -18.17
C ILE A 73 -2.05 -6.57 -19.56
N ARG A 74 -3.26 -7.03 -19.85
CA ARG A 74 -3.93 -6.78 -21.13
C ARG A 74 -4.74 -5.49 -21.09
N GLU A 75 -5.00 -4.91 -22.26
CA GLU A 75 -5.88 -3.73 -22.35
C GLU A 75 -7.32 -4.08 -21.92
N GLU A 76 -7.81 -5.29 -22.21
CA GLU A 76 -9.13 -5.73 -21.76
C GLU A 76 -9.23 -5.76 -20.23
N ASP A 77 -8.17 -6.19 -19.53
CA ASP A 77 -8.11 -6.20 -18.07
C ASP A 77 -8.09 -4.77 -17.50
N LEU A 78 -7.40 -3.84 -18.15
CA LEU A 78 -7.44 -2.43 -17.81
C LEU A 78 -8.82 -1.82 -18.02
N GLN A 79 -9.53 -2.18 -19.10
CA GLN A 79 -10.90 -1.72 -19.36
C GLN A 79 -11.90 -2.23 -18.31
N VAL A 80 -11.70 -3.46 -17.82
CA VAL A 80 -12.47 -3.98 -16.67
C VAL A 80 -12.29 -3.10 -15.46
N ALA A 81 -11.06 -2.70 -15.15
CA ALA A 81 -10.74 -1.86 -14.01
C ALA A 81 -11.22 -0.41 -14.14
N ASP A 82 -11.52 0.08 -15.38
CA ASP A 82 -12.06 1.43 -15.59
C ASP A 82 -13.41 1.66 -14.91
N SER A 83 -14.21 0.61 -14.79
CA SER A 83 -15.56 0.65 -14.20
C SER A 83 -15.57 0.37 -12.69
N ALA A 84 -14.46 0.00 -12.10
CA ALA A 84 -14.36 -0.34 -10.69
C ALA A 84 -14.35 0.89 -9.78
N ASP A 85 -14.74 0.69 -8.53
CA ASP A 85 -14.60 1.68 -7.45
C ASP A 85 -13.17 1.69 -6.89
N ALA A 86 -12.49 0.54 -6.92
CA ALA A 86 -11.10 0.39 -6.50
C ALA A 86 -10.47 -0.90 -7.06
N ILE A 87 -9.15 -1.01 -6.91
CA ILE A 87 -8.37 -2.20 -7.25
C ILE A 87 -7.68 -2.73 -5.99
N LEU A 88 -7.80 -4.04 -5.72
CA LEU A 88 -7.02 -4.74 -4.70
C LEU A 88 -6.02 -5.66 -5.39
N LEU A 89 -4.73 -5.38 -5.23
CA LEU A 89 -3.63 -6.15 -5.82
C LEU A 89 -2.94 -6.97 -4.73
N GLY A 90 -2.54 -8.20 -5.09
CA GLY A 90 -1.78 -9.07 -4.19
C GLY A 90 -0.28 -8.80 -4.27
N ALA A 91 0.39 -9.40 -5.23
CA ALA A 91 1.82 -9.19 -5.46
C ALA A 91 2.18 -9.48 -6.92
N VAL A 92 3.24 -8.88 -7.43
CA VAL A 92 3.74 -9.14 -8.78
C VAL A 92 5.22 -9.48 -8.75
N GLY A 93 5.67 -10.30 -9.71
CA GLY A 93 7.08 -10.65 -9.87
C GLY A 93 7.45 -12.02 -9.32
N GLY A 94 8.70 -12.39 -9.59
CA GLY A 94 9.29 -13.64 -9.11
C GLY A 94 10.49 -14.06 -9.93
N PRO A 95 11.32 -15.01 -9.44
CA PRO A 95 12.59 -15.40 -10.07
C PRO A 95 12.47 -15.85 -11.52
N LYS A 96 11.31 -16.38 -11.92
CA LYS A 96 11.04 -16.82 -13.28
C LYS A 96 11.15 -15.70 -14.32
N TRP A 97 10.80 -14.45 -13.93
CA TRP A 97 10.75 -13.29 -14.81
C TRP A 97 11.83 -12.25 -14.48
N ASP A 98 12.81 -12.60 -13.63
CA ASP A 98 13.85 -11.70 -13.09
C ASP A 98 15.04 -11.52 -14.06
N ASN A 99 14.77 -11.45 -15.37
CA ASN A 99 15.79 -11.13 -16.37
C ASN A 99 15.79 -9.61 -16.61
N PRO A 100 16.85 -8.88 -16.21
CA PRO A 100 16.90 -7.42 -16.37
C PRO A 100 16.87 -6.95 -17.83
N ASN A 101 17.18 -7.84 -18.78
CA ASN A 101 17.15 -7.55 -20.21
C ASN A 101 15.83 -7.97 -20.88
N ALA A 102 14.87 -8.50 -20.14
CA ALA A 102 13.56 -8.86 -20.70
C ALA A 102 12.78 -7.60 -21.09
N SER A 103 12.18 -7.64 -22.27
CA SER A 103 11.32 -6.55 -22.77
C SER A 103 9.97 -6.46 -22.02
N VAL A 104 9.52 -7.57 -21.45
CA VAL A 104 8.28 -7.65 -20.67
C VAL A 104 8.61 -8.16 -19.26
N ARG A 105 8.22 -7.40 -18.25
CA ARG A 105 8.44 -7.71 -16.84
C ARG A 105 7.15 -7.53 -16.02
N PRO A 106 6.94 -8.32 -14.95
CA PRO A 106 5.73 -8.28 -14.13
C PRO A 106 5.36 -6.89 -13.61
N GLU A 107 6.36 -6.09 -13.21
CA GLU A 107 6.19 -4.74 -12.65
C GLU A 107 5.52 -3.77 -13.64
N GLN A 108 5.57 -4.06 -14.94
CA GLN A 108 4.88 -3.26 -15.97
C GLN A 108 3.37 -3.23 -15.76
N ALA A 109 2.77 -4.28 -15.13
CA ALA A 109 1.36 -4.27 -14.78
C ALA A 109 1.05 -3.17 -13.78
N LEU A 110 1.88 -3.03 -12.73
CA LEU A 110 1.73 -2.01 -11.71
C LEU A 110 1.91 -0.61 -12.28
N PHE A 111 2.94 -0.41 -13.12
CA PHE A 111 3.16 0.87 -13.81
C PHE A 111 1.99 1.23 -14.73
N ALA A 112 1.43 0.27 -15.48
CA ALA A 112 0.28 0.51 -16.34
C ALA A 112 -0.95 0.97 -15.54
N LEU A 113 -1.26 0.31 -14.42
CA LEU A 113 -2.36 0.69 -13.53
C LEU A 113 -2.13 2.08 -12.91
N ARG A 114 -0.94 2.35 -12.38
CA ARG A 114 -0.60 3.65 -11.79
C ARG A 114 -0.69 4.79 -12.81
N THR A 115 -0.19 4.57 -14.01
CA THR A 115 -0.22 5.56 -15.09
C THR A 115 -1.65 5.80 -15.60
N ARG A 116 -2.44 4.73 -15.84
CA ARG A 116 -3.81 4.85 -16.37
C ARG A 116 -4.71 5.66 -15.45
N TYR A 117 -4.55 5.52 -14.15
CA TYR A 117 -5.40 6.17 -13.15
C TYR A 117 -4.73 7.35 -12.46
N GLU A 118 -3.54 7.77 -12.93
CA GLU A 118 -2.77 8.89 -12.36
C GLU A 118 -2.62 8.78 -10.83
N LEU A 119 -2.23 7.60 -10.35
CA LEU A 119 -2.10 7.29 -8.92
C LEU A 119 -0.78 7.86 -8.39
N PHE A 120 -0.76 9.13 -8.04
CA PHE A 120 0.45 9.86 -7.66
C PHE A 120 0.74 9.87 -6.16
N ALA A 121 -0.27 9.63 -5.31
CA ALA A 121 -0.11 9.65 -3.86
C ALA A 121 -0.08 8.25 -3.29
N ASN A 122 1.09 7.78 -2.87
CA ASN A 122 1.21 6.50 -2.19
C ASN A 122 1.25 6.71 -0.67
N LEU A 123 0.25 6.14 0.00
CA LEU A 123 0.06 6.21 1.45
C LEU A 123 0.53 4.91 2.08
N ARG A 124 1.48 4.98 3.00
CA ARG A 124 2.05 3.85 3.73
C ARG A 124 1.99 4.11 5.24
N PRO A 125 0.94 3.67 5.93
CA PRO A 125 0.88 3.78 7.39
C PRO A 125 1.81 2.74 8.03
N VAL A 126 2.54 3.16 9.06
CA VAL A 126 3.36 2.27 9.90
C VAL A 126 2.91 2.45 11.33
N THR A 127 2.12 1.50 11.80
CA THR A 127 1.64 1.42 13.18
C THR A 127 2.17 0.13 13.81
N ILE A 128 2.77 0.24 14.98
CA ILE A 128 3.35 -0.91 15.68
C ILE A 128 2.50 -1.27 16.88
N LEU A 129 1.97 -2.49 16.86
CA LEU A 129 1.21 -3.02 17.99
C LEU A 129 2.18 -3.36 19.13
N PRO A 130 1.87 -3.01 20.39
CA PRO A 130 2.72 -3.32 21.55
C PRO A 130 3.07 -4.80 21.66
N GLU A 131 2.16 -5.67 21.26
CA GLU A 131 2.31 -7.12 21.26
C GLU A 131 3.34 -7.64 20.24
N LEU A 132 3.86 -6.75 19.36
CA LEU A 132 4.85 -7.07 18.33
C LEU A 132 6.18 -6.33 18.53
N TYR A 133 6.39 -5.65 19.65
CA TYR A 133 7.66 -4.94 19.88
C TYR A 133 8.87 -5.89 19.83
N ASP A 134 8.71 -7.13 20.29
CA ASP A 134 9.80 -8.13 20.28
C ASP A 134 10.09 -8.69 18.87
N ALA A 135 9.18 -8.50 17.90
CA ALA A 135 9.41 -8.87 16.51
C ALA A 135 10.26 -7.83 15.76
N SER A 136 10.36 -6.61 16.27
CA SER A 136 11.16 -5.55 15.68
C SER A 136 12.65 -5.70 16.03
N PRO A 137 13.57 -5.30 15.13
CA PRO A 137 15.00 -5.26 15.44
C PRO A 137 15.37 -4.09 16.38
N LEU A 138 14.48 -3.12 16.59
CA LEU A 138 14.71 -2.03 17.52
C LEU A 138 14.33 -2.42 18.94
N LYS A 139 14.97 -1.76 19.90
CA LYS A 139 14.59 -1.89 21.30
C LYS A 139 13.16 -1.38 21.51
N SER A 140 12.38 -2.11 22.33
CA SER A 140 10.95 -1.85 22.56
C SER A 140 10.67 -0.41 23.00
N GLU A 141 11.55 0.22 23.81
CA GLU A 141 11.42 1.62 24.23
C GLU A 141 11.44 2.64 23.06
N ARG A 142 11.99 2.26 21.90
CA ARG A 142 12.01 3.09 20.68
C ARG A 142 10.74 2.98 19.87
N LEU A 143 9.96 1.95 20.12
CA LEU A 143 8.75 1.61 19.36
C LEU A 143 7.48 2.18 20.01
N VAL A 144 7.56 2.54 21.27
CA VAL A 144 6.40 3.08 22.01
C VAL A 144 5.85 4.31 21.33
N GLY A 145 4.58 4.24 20.95
CA GLY A 145 3.86 5.36 20.31
C GLY A 145 4.20 5.59 18.83
N VAL A 146 4.93 4.68 18.18
CA VAL A 146 5.16 4.77 16.74
C VAL A 146 3.86 4.55 15.99
N ASN A 147 3.42 5.60 15.32
CA ASN A 147 2.25 5.62 14.43
C ASN A 147 2.49 6.72 13.42
N LEU A 148 3.13 6.41 12.32
CA LEU A 148 3.48 7.36 11.26
C LEU A 148 2.73 7.03 9.97
N MET A 149 2.51 8.07 9.16
CA MET A 149 1.95 7.99 7.82
C MET A 149 2.97 8.54 6.84
N MET A 150 3.47 7.70 5.95
CA MET A 150 4.34 8.15 4.88
C MET A 150 3.52 8.42 3.62
N VAL A 151 3.69 9.62 3.06
CA VAL A 151 3.06 10.10 1.83
C VAL A 151 4.17 10.26 0.80
N ARG A 152 4.26 9.28 -0.12
CA ARG A 152 5.26 9.23 -1.19
C ARG A 152 4.62 9.73 -2.49
N GLU A 153 5.24 10.73 -3.13
CA GLU A 153 4.94 11.03 -4.53
C GLU A 153 5.38 9.83 -5.39
N LEU A 154 4.51 9.36 -6.31
CA LEU A 154 4.70 8.05 -6.94
C LEU A 154 4.94 8.11 -8.45
N THR A 155 4.65 9.22 -9.12
CA THR A 155 4.59 9.32 -10.58
C THR A 155 5.62 10.27 -11.20
N GLY A 156 6.43 10.94 -10.38
CA GLY A 156 7.51 11.82 -10.79
C GLY A 156 8.90 11.31 -10.42
N GLY A 157 9.87 12.18 -10.55
CA GLY A 157 11.22 11.99 -10.07
C GLY A 157 12.07 11.03 -10.90
N LEU A 158 13.02 10.38 -10.22
CA LEU A 158 14.10 9.62 -10.85
C LEU A 158 13.59 8.41 -11.66
N TYR A 159 12.49 7.77 -11.25
CA TYR A 159 11.96 6.58 -11.92
C TYR A 159 11.28 6.88 -13.26
N PHE A 160 10.87 8.13 -13.50
CA PHE A 160 10.14 8.55 -14.70
C PHE A 160 10.89 9.58 -15.55
N GLY A 161 11.95 10.19 -14.99
CA GLY A 161 12.70 11.26 -15.66
C GLY A 161 13.44 10.79 -16.91
N LYS A 162 13.55 11.69 -17.89
CA LYS A 162 14.29 11.46 -19.14
C LYS A 162 15.31 12.57 -19.33
N PRO A 163 16.48 12.28 -19.95
CA PRO A 163 16.94 10.98 -20.45
C PRO A 163 17.25 10.00 -19.32
N SER A 164 17.02 8.71 -19.58
CA SER A 164 17.43 7.60 -18.71
C SER A 164 17.91 6.47 -19.61
N GLY A 165 19.07 5.90 -19.29
CA GLY A 165 19.65 4.80 -20.05
C GLY A 165 21.17 4.78 -20.05
N GLU A 166 21.72 3.82 -20.79
CA GLU A 166 23.15 3.60 -20.98
C GLU A 166 23.56 3.95 -22.43
N GLU A 167 24.68 4.59 -22.60
CA GLU A 167 25.29 4.91 -23.89
C GLU A 167 26.79 4.58 -23.91
N VAL A 168 27.31 4.32 -25.09
CA VAL A 168 28.77 4.16 -25.29
C VAL A 168 29.35 5.49 -25.75
N THR A 169 30.33 6.00 -25.02
CA THR A 169 31.05 7.24 -25.33
C THR A 169 32.53 6.92 -25.68
N PRO A 170 33.28 7.87 -26.21
CA PRO A 170 34.74 7.70 -26.43
C PRO A 170 35.50 7.37 -25.14
N SER A 171 34.99 7.73 -23.98
CA SER A 171 35.59 7.48 -22.66
C SER A 171 35.11 6.17 -22.03
N GLY A 172 34.28 5.38 -22.72
CA GLY A 172 33.65 4.16 -22.20
C GLY A 172 32.15 4.26 -22.03
N ARG A 173 31.56 3.29 -21.32
CA ARG A 173 30.12 3.27 -21.03
C ARG A 173 29.74 4.37 -20.05
N ARG A 174 28.63 5.03 -20.32
CA ARG A 174 28.03 6.06 -19.47
C ARG A 174 26.55 5.75 -19.26
N ALA A 175 26.07 5.80 -18.04
CA ALA A 175 24.66 5.72 -17.70
C ALA A 175 24.18 7.06 -17.12
N VAL A 176 22.93 7.39 -17.39
CA VAL A 176 22.28 8.61 -16.90
C VAL A 176 20.87 8.30 -16.47
N ASP A 177 20.47 8.82 -15.31
CA ASP A 177 19.09 8.96 -14.88
C ASP A 177 18.82 10.42 -14.51
N THR A 178 17.64 10.92 -14.87
CA THR A 178 17.26 12.32 -14.65
C THR A 178 16.18 12.39 -13.58
N LEU A 179 16.33 13.33 -12.64
CA LEU A 179 15.38 13.57 -11.56
C LEU A 179 14.67 14.93 -11.80
N PRO A 180 13.55 14.97 -12.56
CA PRO A 180 12.75 16.18 -12.72
C PRO A 180 11.62 16.20 -11.69
N TYR A 181 11.20 17.40 -11.28
CA TYR A 181 9.94 17.67 -10.59
C TYR A 181 9.36 18.99 -11.08
N HIS A 182 8.05 18.99 -11.33
CA HIS A 182 7.27 20.19 -11.62
C HIS A 182 6.54 20.68 -10.37
N GLU A 183 6.22 21.96 -10.33
CA GLU A 183 5.57 22.58 -9.17
C GLU A 183 4.20 21.97 -8.88
N ASP A 184 3.41 21.65 -9.90
CA ASP A 184 2.07 21.04 -9.78
C ASP A 184 2.13 19.62 -9.20
N GLU A 185 3.15 18.82 -9.54
CA GLU A 185 3.37 17.49 -8.97
C GLU A 185 3.63 17.58 -7.46
N ILE A 186 4.45 18.56 -7.06
CA ILE A 186 4.76 18.79 -5.64
C ILE A 186 3.54 19.35 -4.91
N ARG A 187 2.79 20.27 -5.52
CA ARG A 187 1.63 20.92 -4.92
C ARG A 187 0.51 19.91 -4.65
N ARG A 188 0.20 19.02 -5.61
CA ARG A 188 -0.86 18.01 -5.44
C ARG A 188 -0.58 17.04 -4.30
N ILE A 189 0.66 16.59 -4.13
CA ILE A 189 1.02 15.68 -3.04
C ILE A 189 1.10 16.41 -1.70
N ALA A 190 1.54 17.68 -1.69
CA ALA A 190 1.57 18.51 -0.51
C ALA A 190 0.16 18.68 0.09
N VAL A 191 -0.85 19.00 -0.73
CA VAL A 191 -2.25 19.12 -0.29
C VAL A 191 -2.72 17.85 0.43
N ILE A 192 -2.49 16.67 -0.15
CA ILE A 192 -2.86 15.38 0.48
C ILE A 192 -2.16 15.21 1.83
N ALA A 193 -0.86 15.53 1.90
CA ALA A 193 -0.10 15.38 3.13
C ALA A 193 -0.57 16.34 4.24
N PHE A 194 -0.92 17.59 3.90
CA PHE A 194 -1.47 18.54 4.85
C PHE A 194 -2.85 18.15 5.34
N GLU A 195 -3.75 17.68 4.45
CA GLU A 195 -5.07 17.18 4.84
C GLU A 195 -4.96 15.96 5.77
N LEU A 196 -4.09 15.02 5.46
CA LEU A 196 -3.80 13.89 6.36
C LEU A 196 -3.25 14.36 7.71
N ALA A 197 -2.34 15.33 7.73
CA ALA A 197 -1.81 15.86 8.97
C ALA A 197 -2.91 16.50 9.85
N ARG A 198 -3.90 17.16 9.25
CA ARG A 198 -5.07 17.74 9.98
C ARG A 198 -5.89 16.68 10.71
N THR A 199 -6.03 15.49 10.13
CA THR A 199 -6.78 14.38 10.76
C THR A 199 -5.98 13.66 11.85
N ARG A 200 -4.69 14.01 12.02
CA ARG A 200 -3.74 13.39 12.96
C ARG A 200 -3.24 14.42 13.98
N SER A 201 -1.96 14.37 14.32
CA SER A 201 -1.38 15.28 15.36
C SER A 201 -1.03 16.68 14.85
N LYS A 202 -1.42 17.02 13.61
CA LYS A 202 -1.14 18.32 12.96
C LYS A 202 0.36 18.61 12.80
N ARG A 203 1.16 17.57 12.60
CA ARG A 203 2.60 17.68 12.35
C ARG A 203 2.92 17.04 11.00
N LEU A 204 3.60 17.78 10.13
CA LEU A 204 4.04 17.36 8.82
C LEU A 204 5.55 17.55 8.68
N ALA A 205 6.27 16.45 8.41
CA ALA A 205 7.68 16.48 8.06
C ALA A 205 7.81 16.37 6.53
N SER A 206 8.34 17.41 5.91
CA SER A 206 8.71 17.43 4.50
C SER A 206 10.16 17.00 4.35
N ILE A 207 10.39 15.89 3.65
CA ILE A 207 11.72 15.29 3.52
C ILE A 207 12.31 15.61 2.15
N ASP A 208 13.55 16.09 2.15
CA ASP A 208 14.25 16.54 0.95
C ASP A 208 15.78 16.40 1.05
N LYS A 209 16.50 16.80 0.02
CA LYS A 209 17.96 16.95 0.00
C LYS A 209 18.34 18.36 -0.50
N ALA A 210 17.68 19.40 0.01
CA ALA A 210 17.78 20.77 -0.48
C ALA A 210 19.18 21.39 -0.37
N ASN A 211 20.02 20.88 0.52
CA ASN A 211 21.43 21.30 0.61
C ASN A 211 22.25 20.93 -0.65
N VAL A 212 21.77 19.98 -1.47
CA VAL A 212 22.48 19.52 -2.69
C VAL A 212 21.61 19.70 -3.94
N LEU A 213 20.36 19.22 -3.94
CA LEU A 213 19.54 19.07 -5.14
C LEU A 213 18.67 20.30 -5.42
N ALA A 214 18.62 20.72 -6.69
CA ALA A 214 17.74 21.81 -7.15
C ALA A 214 16.26 21.43 -7.03
N THR A 215 15.90 20.19 -7.38
CA THR A 215 14.55 19.65 -7.24
C THR A 215 14.07 19.65 -5.79
N SER A 216 14.94 19.31 -4.84
CA SER A 216 14.63 19.39 -3.41
C SER A 216 14.47 20.82 -2.91
N ARG A 217 15.18 21.80 -3.48
CA ARG A 217 14.95 23.22 -3.16
C ARG A 217 13.59 23.70 -3.67
N LEU A 218 13.18 23.28 -4.88
CA LEU A 218 11.84 23.54 -5.38
C LEU A 218 10.78 22.86 -4.51
N TRP A 219 10.99 21.59 -4.16
CA TRP A 219 10.14 20.83 -3.25
C TRP A 219 9.88 21.60 -1.96
N ARG A 220 10.92 22.02 -1.27
CA ARG A 220 10.84 22.78 -0.01
C ARG A 220 10.09 24.10 -0.17
N LYS A 221 10.34 24.82 -1.27
CA LYS A 221 9.67 26.08 -1.58
C LYS A 221 8.15 25.88 -1.74
N VAL A 222 7.74 24.91 -2.56
CA VAL A 222 6.32 24.63 -2.81
C VAL A 222 5.62 24.13 -1.56
N LEU A 223 6.24 23.24 -0.75
CA LEU A 223 5.68 22.79 0.52
C LEU A 223 5.50 23.96 1.52
N THR A 224 6.41 24.94 1.51
CA THR A 224 6.29 26.14 2.34
C THR A 224 5.14 27.02 1.87
N GLU A 225 4.96 27.20 0.57
CA GLU A 225 3.86 27.98 -0.02
C GLU A 225 2.49 27.34 0.29
N VAL A 226 2.35 26.03 0.04
CA VAL A 226 1.13 25.30 0.39
C VAL A 226 0.88 25.34 1.91
N GLY A 227 1.93 25.20 2.72
CA GLY A 227 1.83 25.28 4.18
C GLY A 227 1.24 26.56 4.71
N ALA A 228 1.36 27.67 3.98
CA ALA A 228 0.70 28.94 4.35
C ALA A 228 -0.84 28.86 4.31
N GLU A 229 -1.40 27.93 3.52
CA GLU A 229 -2.84 27.65 3.45
C GLU A 229 -3.33 26.75 4.62
N TYR A 230 -2.39 26.16 5.38
CA TYR A 230 -2.64 25.24 6.48
C TYR A 230 -2.01 25.73 7.81
N PRO A 231 -2.39 26.91 8.34
CA PRO A 231 -1.74 27.53 9.50
C PRO A 231 -1.89 26.71 10.80
N ASP A 232 -2.81 25.75 10.81
CA ASP A 232 -3.04 24.83 11.93
C ASP A 232 -2.13 23.59 11.90
N VAL A 233 -1.34 23.38 10.82
CA VAL A 233 -0.39 22.27 10.69
C VAL A 233 1.04 22.77 10.85
N LYS A 234 1.79 22.16 11.75
CA LYS A 234 3.21 22.46 11.95
C LYS A 234 4.04 21.75 10.87
N LEU A 235 4.51 22.51 9.87
CA LEU A 235 5.45 22.02 8.85
C LEU A 235 6.89 22.07 9.38
N GLU A 236 7.63 20.99 9.18
CA GLU A 236 9.08 20.91 9.42
C GLU A 236 9.78 20.32 8.20
N HIS A 237 10.81 21.00 7.68
CA HIS A 237 11.66 20.47 6.63
C HIS A 237 12.85 19.72 7.22
N ARG A 238 13.08 18.49 6.76
CA ARG A 238 14.18 17.62 7.19
C ARG A 238 14.97 17.11 6.00
N LEU A 239 16.26 16.92 6.18
CA LEU A 239 17.08 16.24 5.19
C LEU A 239 16.85 14.72 5.27
N VAL A 240 16.83 14.04 4.13
CA VAL A 240 16.57 12.61 4.01
C VAL A 240 17.50 11.75 4.85
N ASP A 241 18.81 12.08 4.86
CA ASP A 241 19.82 11.37 5.66
C ASP A 241 19.57 11.52 7.17
N SER A 242 19.17 12.69 7.64
CA SER A 242 18.81 12.87 9.05
C SER A 242 17.49 12.19 9.42
N THR A 243 16.59 12.05 8.46
CA THR A 243 15.31 11.33 8.67
C THR A 243 15.53 9.83 8.76
N ALA A 244 16.42 9.25 7.93
CA ALA A 244 16.81 7.85 8.05
C ALA A 244 17.39 7.55 9.44
N MET A 245 18.30 8.39 9.94
CA MET A 245 18.80 8.26 11.31
C MET A 245 17.68 8.35 12.37
N LEU A 246 16.69 9.21 12.14
CA LEU A 246 15.59 9.41 13.07
C LEU A 246 14.64 8.21 13.11
N LEU A 247 14.36 7.60 11.95
CA LEU A 247 13.59 6.35 11.87
C LEU A 247 14.24 5.23 12.68
N ALA A 248 15.58 5.11 12.62
CA ALA A 248 16.31 4.11 13.37
C ALA A 248 16.47 4.44 14.88
N THR A 249 16.28 5.69 15.31
CA THR A 249 16.57 6.10 16.69
C THR A 249 15.37 6.57 17.49
N TRP A 250 14.50 7.41 16.90
CA TRP A 250 13.36 8.06 17.54
C TRP A 250 12.16 8.18 16.61
N PRO A 251 11.66 7.06 16.00
CA PRO A 251 10.59 7.10 14.99
C PRO A 251 9.28 7.73 15.51
N ALA A 252 8.97 7.59 16.79
CA ALA A 252 7.76 8.15 17.41
C ALA A 252 7.70 9.69 17.39
N THR A 253 8.81 10.38 17.06
CA THR A 253 8.81 11.84 16.86
C THR A 253 8.23 12.28 15.53
N LEU A 254 8.06 11.35 14.58
CA LEU A 254 7.45 11.58 13.29
C LEU A 254 5.95 11.26 13.36
N ASP A 255 5.16 11.94 12.52
CA ASP A 255 3.73 11.69 12.37
C ASP A 255 3.41 11.53 10.88
N VAL A 256 3.11 12.62 10.15
CA VAL A 256 2.99 12.56 8.70
C VAL A 256 4.31 12.98 8.07
N ILE A 257 4.76 12.17 7.11
CA ILE A 257 5.97 12.41 6.32
C ILE A 257 5.55 12.56 4.87
N VAL A 258 6.01 13.61 4.19
CA VAL A 258 5.84 13.76 2.74
C VAL A 258 7.20 13.84 2.07
N THR A 259 7.36 13.10 0.96
CA THR A 259 8.64 13.03 0.26
C THR A 259 8.47 12.65 -1.21
N GLU A 260 9.49 12.92 -2.00
CA GLU A 260 9.59 12.53 -3.39
C GLU A 260 9.74 11.00 -3.55
N ASN A 261 9.70 10.53 -4.79
CA ASN A 261 9.54 9.12 -5.13
C ASN A 261 10.66 8.22 -4.59
N LEU A 262 11.93 8.51 -4.92
CA LEU A 262 13.07 7.66 -4.53
C LEU A 262 13.30 7.66 -3.02
N PHE A 263 13.28 8.85 -2.39
CA PHE A 263 13.44 8.92 -0.93
C PHE A 263 12.28 8.25 -0.21
N GLY A 264 11.06 8.39 -0.74
CA GLY A 264 9.89 7.73 -0.21
C GLY A 264 9.97 6.21 -0.28
N ASP A 265 10.54 5.66 -1.34
CA ASP A 265 10.79 4.24 -1.49
C ASP A 265 11.72 3.72 -0.40
N ILE A 266 12.91 4.33 -0.31
CA ILE A 266 13.95 3.91 0.65
C ILE A 266 13.48 4.05 2.11
N LEU A 267 12.92 5.23 2.45
CA LEU A 267 12.51 5.49 3.84
C LEU A 267 11.30 4.67 4.26
N SER A 268 10.39 4.33 3.33
CA SER A 268 9.25 3.48 3.69
C SER A 268 9.65 2.04 3.95
N ASP A 269 10.65 1.53 3.24
CA ASP A 269 11.18 0.18 3.49
C ASP A 269 12.00 0.14 4.80
N GLU A 270 12.75 1.21 5.09
CA GLU A 270 13.37 1.36 6.41
C GLU A 270 12.33 1.41 7.53
N ALA A 271 11.26 2.21 7.36
CA ALA A 271 10.16 2.29 8.33
C ALA A 271 9.40 0.96 8.48
N ALA A 272 9.33 0.17 7.41
CA ALA A 272 8.70 -1.14 7.41
C ALA A 272 9.37 -2.13 8.38
N VAL A 273 10.69 -2.03 8.53
CA VAL A 273 11.46 -2.86 9.45
C VAL A 273 11.01 -2.66 10.90
N LEU A 274 10.48 -1.46 11.25
CA LEU A 274 9.98 -1.17 12.60
C LEU A 274 8.82 -2.08 13.01
N ALA A 275 7.98 -2.49 12.06
CA ALA A 275 6.82 -3.33 12.32
C ALA A 275 7.15 -4.82 12.54
N GLY A 276 8.40 -5.20 12.39
CA GLY A 276 8.88 -6.59 12.57
C GLY A 276 8.59 -7.51 11.39
N SER A 277 7.67 -7.16 10.50
CA SER A 277 7.40 -7.91 9.27
C SER A 277 6.76 -7.01 8.20
N LEU A 278 7.20 -7.17 6.95
CA LEU A 278 6.57 -6.57 5.77
C LEU A 278 5.12 -7.05 5.58
N GLY A 279 4.80 -8.27 6.05
CA GLY A 279 3.46 -8.84 6.01
C GLY A 279 2.42 -8.11 6.85
N MET A 280 2.84 -7.15 7.68
CA MET A 280 1.95 -6.32 8.50
C MET A 280 1.52 -5.02 7.82
N LEU A 281 2.15 -4.63 6.73
CA LEU A 281 2.11 -3.25 6.24
C LEU A 281 1.24 -3.11 4.99
N PRO A 282 0.19 -2.27 5.08
CA PRO A 282 -0.65 -1.92 3.94
C PRO A 282 -0.06 -0.77 3.13
N SER A 283 -0.60 -0.59 1.93
CA SER A 283 -0.45 0.64 1.18
C SER A 283 -1.69 0.96 0.33
N ALA A 284 -1.84 2.24 -0.01
CA ALA A 284 -2.81 2.76 -0.94
C ALA A 284 -2.13 3.70 -1.93
N SER A 285 -2.42 3.54 -3.21
CA SER A 285 -2.01 4.49 -4.25
C SER A 285 -3.27 5.22 -4.74
N LEU A 286 -3.34 6.53 -4.52
CA LEU A 286 -4.49 7.38 -4.82
C LEU A 286 -4.16 8.40 -5.91
N GLY A 287 -5.16 8.75 -6.69
CA GLY A 287 -5.11 9.81 -7.70
C GLY A 287 -6.22 10.84 -7.50
N THR A 288 -6.57 11.53 -8.59
CA THR A 288 -7.66 12.52 -8.60
C THR A 288 -9.01 11.92 -9.02
N LYS A 289 -9.02 10.71 -9.61
CA LYS A 289 -10.26 10.06 -10.06
C LYS A 289 -11.20 9.83 -8.88
N ARG A 290 -12.43 10.34 -8.99
CA ARG A 290 -13.49 10.15 -8.00
C ARG A 290 -14.49 9.10 -8.48
N THR A 291 -14.99 8.31 -7.55
CA THR A 291 -16.14 7.41 -7.75
C THR A 291 -17.38 8.00 -7.07
N ALA A 292 -18.50 7.28 -7.12
CA ALA A 292 -19.70 7.67 -6.37
C ALA A 292 -19.48 7.64 -4.84
N HIS A 293 -18.49 6.91 -4.36
CA HIS A 293 -18.29 6.58 -2.95
C HIS A 293 -17.07 7.26 -2.34
N GLY A 294 -16.03 7.53 -3.14
CA GLY A 294 -14.77 8.09 -2.62
C GLY A 294 -13.73 8.36 -3.69
N THR A 295 -12.46 8.30 -3.33
CA THR A 295 -11.35 8.43 -4.27
C THR A 295 -10.99 7.07 -4.84
N PHE A 296 -10.94 6.93 -6.17
CA PHE A 296 -10.44 5.70 -6.78
C PHE A 296 -8.99 5.44 -6.36
N GLY A 297 -8.69 4.19 -6.01
CA GLY A 297 -7.35 3.81 -5.57
C GLY A 297 -6.97 2.38 -5.92
N LEU A 298 -5.66 2.12 -5.87
CA LEU A 298 -5.06 0.79 -5.92
C LEU A 298 -4.48 0.50 -4.54
N TYR A 299 -4.87 -0.63 -3.98
CA TYR A 299 -4.54 -1.07 -2.63
C TYR A 299 -3.74 -2.35 -2.70
N GLU A 300 -2.59 -2.38 -2.05
CA GLU A 300 -1.67 -3.51 -2.10
C GLU A 300 -0.84 -3.60 -0.81
N PRO A 301 -0.43 -4.79 -0.35
CA PRO A 301 0.55 -4.89 0.72
C PRO A 301 1.92 -4.39 0.24
N ILE A 302 2.82 -4.06 1.17
CA ILE A 302 4.18 -3.63 0.81
C ILE A 302 5.08 -4.82 0.45
N HIS A 303 4.77 -6.04 0.95
CA HIS A 303 5.57 -7.22 0.69
C HIS A 303 5.52 -7.66 -0.78
N GLY A 304 6.56 -8.35 -1.24
CA GLY A 304 6.63 -8.96 -2.57
C GLY A 304 5.89 -10.29 -2.68
N SER A 305 6.14 -11.01 -3.77
CA SER A 305 5.43 -12.25 -4.14
C SER A 305 5.83 -13.49 -3.33
N ALA A 306 6.96 -13.51 -2.64
CA ALA A 306 7.46 -14.62 -1.80
C ALA A 306 7.13 -16.02 -2.35
N PRO A 307 7.61 -16.38 -3.56
CA PRO A 307 7.18 -17.58 -4.28
C PRO A 307 7.55 -18.88 -3.56
N ASP A 308 8.53 -18.84 -2.69
CA ASP A 308 9.01 -19.96 -1.88
C ASP A 308 7.97 -20.44 -0.85
N ILE A 309 7.06 -19.58 -0.40
CA ILE A 309 6.00 -19.92 0.57
C ILE A 309 4.60 -19.92 -0.04
N ALA A 310 4.46 -19.65 -1.33
CA ALA A 310 3.17 -19.61 -2.03
C ALA A 310 2.41 -20.95 -1.92
N GLY A 311 1.12 -20.90 -1.63
CA GLY A 311 0.24 -22.07 -1.48
C GLY A 311 0.50 -22.94 -0.24
N LYS A 312 1.49 -22.58 0.59
CA LYS A 312 1.87 -23.39 1.77
C LYS A 312 1.16 -23.00 3.08
N ASN A 313 0.18 -22.08 3.02
CA ASN A 313 -0.52 -21.56 4.19
C ASN A 313 0.43 -20.88 5.22
N LEU A 314 1.49 -20.22 4.74
CA LEU A 314 2.51 -19.56 5.58
C LEU A 314 2.50 -18.03 5.45
N ALA A 315 1.97 -17.49 4.35
CA ALA A 315 1.95 -16.06 4.09
C ALA A 315 1.14 -15.32 5.16
N ASN A 316 1.66 -14.21 5.63
CA ASN A 316 0.93 -13.29 6.51
C ASN A 316 -0.02 -12.41 5.67
N PRO A 317 -1.36 -12.51 5.81
CA PRO A 317 -2.30 -11.78 4.98
C PRO A 317 -2.64 -10.38 5.54
N ILE A 318 -2.10 -10.01 6.71
CA ILE A 318 -2.55 -8.83 7.47
C ILE A 318 -2.32 -7.55 6.67
N GLY A 319 -1.19 -7.40 5.99
CA GLY A 319 -0.91 -6.24 5.14
C GLY A 319 -1.97 -6.03 4.05
N THR A 320 -2.39 -7.12 3.38
CA THR A 320 -3.45 -7.07 2.35
C THR A 320 -4.82 -6.80 2.97
N ILE A 321 -5.12 -7.37 4.13
CA ILE A 321 -6.36 -7.10 4.89
C ILE A 321 -6.43 -5.63 5.30
N LEU A 322 -5.35 -5.05 5.81
CA LEU A 322 -5.27 -3.64 6.18
C LEU A 322 -5.29 -2.71 4.96
N SER A 323 -4.72 -3.14 3.81
CA SER A 323 -4.90 -2.43 2.53
C SER A 323 -6.37 -2.38 2.13
N GLY A 324 -7.11 -3.49 2.34
CA GLY A 324 -8.55 -3.55 2.20
C GLY A 324 -9.30 -2.62 3.18
N ALA A 325 -8.83 -2.47 4.41
CA ALA A 325 -9.39 -1.48 5.35
C ALA A 325 -9.18 -0.04 4.86
N MET A 326 -8.00 0.28 4.31
CA MET A 326 -7.78 1.57 3.64
C MET A 326 -8.75 1.76 2.47
N MET A 327 -8.98 0.73 1.64
CA MET A 327 -9.94 0.77 0.55
C MET A 327 -11.36 1.08 1.04
N LEU A 328 -11.82 0.43 2.11
CA LEU A 328 -13.12 0.71 2.72
C LEU A 328 -13.26 2.18 3.12
N ARG A 329 -12.19 2.79 3.65
CA ARG A 329 -12.19 4.19 4.11
C ARG A 329 -12.13 5.17 2.94
N GLU A 330 -11.14 5.01 2.04
CA GLU A 330 -10.78 6.03 1.06
C GLU A 330 -11.63 5.95 -0.23
N SER A 331 -11.94 4.73 -0.67
CA SER A 331 -12.66 4.51 -1.94
C SER A 331 -14.16 4.22 -1.76
N LEU A 332 -14.54 3.54 -0.68
CA LEU A 332 -15.90 3.01 -0.54
C LEU A 332 -16.75 3.74 0.50
N GLY A 333 -16.18 4.68 1.27
CA GLY A 333 -16.92 5.51 2.22
C GLY A 333 -17.36 4.78 3.51
N HIS A 334 -16.78 3.61 3.81
CA HIS A 334 -17.12 2.80 4.97
C HIS A 334 -16.07 2.91 6.09
N ALA A 335 -15.90 4.10 6.66
CA ALA A 335 -14.90 4.36 7.70
C ALA A 335 -15.06 3.47 8.94
N ASP A 336 -16.30 3.24 9.39
CA ASP A 336 -16.58 2.40 10.56
C ASP A 336 -16.23 0.92 10.32
N ALA A 337 -16.46 0.43 9.11
CA ALA A 337 -16.08 -0.91 8.72
C ALA A 337 -14.55 -1.05 8.64
N ALA A 338 -13.84 -0.03 8.14
CA ALA A 338 -12.39 0.02 8.14
C ALA A 338 -11.81 -0.06 9.56
N LEU A 339 -12.32 0.75 10.49
CA LEU A 339 -11.93 0.71 11.90
C LEU A 339 -12.19 -0.65 12.55
N ALA A 340 -13.32 -1.30 12.21
CA ALA A 340 -13.64 -2.62 12.72
C ALA A 340 -12.65 -3.69 12.22
N VAL A 341 -12.22 -3.64 10.96
CA VAL A 341 -11.20 -4.53 10.40
C VAL A 341 -9.84 -4.29 11.08
N GLU A 342 -9.42 -3.04 11.24
CA GLU A 342 -8.18 -2.68 11.93
C GLU A 342 -8.18 -3.16 13.39
N ALA A 343 -9.30 -2.97 14.10
CA ALA A 343 -9.47 -3.45 15.47
C ALA A 343 -9.46 -4.98 15.57
N ALA A 344 -10.05 -5.67 14.58
CA ALA A 344 -10.06 -7.14 14.51
C ALA A 344 -8.65 -7.72 14.31
N VAL A 345 -7.84 -7.10 13.44
CA VAL A 345 -6.42 -7.46 13.28
C VAL A 345 -5.67 -7.28 14.60
N ALA A 346 -5.81 -6.14 15.24
CA ALA A 346 -5.16 -5.89 16.53
C ALA A 346 -5.61 -6.88 17.60
N ALA A 347 -6.90 -7.25 17.63
CA ALA A 347 -7.44 -8.24 18.56
C ALA A 347 -6.87 -9.64 18.34
N ALA A 348 -6.73 -10.10 17.08
CA ALA A 348 -6.13 -11.40 16.74
C ALA A 348 -4.66 -11.46 17.19
N VAL A 349 -3.88 -10.40 16.93
CA VAL A 349 -2.49 -10.30 17.37
C VAL A 349 -2.38 -10.26 18.90
N ARG A 350 -3.24 -9.52 19.58
CA ARG A 350 -3.33 -9.44 21.05
C ARG A 350 -3.72 -10.76 21.68
N ALA A 351 -4.57 -11.55 21.02
CA ALA A 351 -4.92 -12.90 21.43
C ALA A 351 -3.78 -13.93 21.27
N GLY A 352 -2.62 -13.48 20.79
CA GLY A 352 -1.40 -14.28 20.69
C GLY A 352 -1.17 -14.95 19.33
N ALA A 353 -1.98 -14.67 18.30
CA ALA A 353 -1.75 -15.22 16.97
C ALA A 353 -0.43 -14.68 16.36
N ARG A 354 0.42 -15.58 15.88
CA ARG A 354 1.69 -15.26 15.20
C ARG A 354 1.82 -16.08 13.93
N THR A 355 1.93 -15.40 12.80
CA THR A 355 2.38 -16.03 11.56
C THR A 355 3.87 -16.29 11.59
N ALA A 356 4.40 -17.09 10.67
CA ALA A 356 5.79 -17.52 10.69
C ALA A 356 6.80 -16.36 10.68
N ASP A 357 6.50 -15.29 9.95
CA ASP A 357 7.29 -14.06 9.88
C ASP A 357 7.30 -13.26 11.21
N LEU A 358 6.20 -13.33 11.97
CA LEU A 358 6.06 -12.69 13.28
C LEU A 358 6.57 -13.57 14.44
N ALA A 359 6.89 -14.83 14.17
CA ALA A 359 7.39 -15.78 15.17
C ALA A 359 8.88 -15.55 15.51
N GLY A 360 9.61 -14.73 14.75
CA GLY A 360 11.02 -14.44 15.00
C GLY A 360 11.94 -15.67 14.96
N GLY A 361 11.54 -16.71 14.20
CA GLY A 361 12.25 -18.00 14.15
C GLY A 361 11.92 -18.96 15.31
N ALA A 362 11.04 -18.57 16.25
CA ALA A 362 10.56 -19.47 17.30
C ALA A 362 9.67 -20.58 16.71
N ASP A 363 9.85 -21.80 17.18
CA ASP A 363 8.98 -22.91 16.84
C ASP A 363 7.64 -22.86 17.62
N ALA A 364 6.69 -23.71 17.24
CA ALA A 364 5.38 -23.76 17.87
C ALA A 364 5.43 -24.06 19.38
N ALA A 365 6.41 -24.82 19.84
CA ALA A 365 6.57 -25.16 21.26
C ALA A 365 7.05 -23.94 22.07
N ALA A 366 8.05 -23.22 21.56
CA ALA A 366 8.52 -21.97 22.15
C ALA A 366 7.45 -20.89 22.21
N LEU A 367 6.69 -20.69 21.14
CA LEU A 367 5.56 -19.77 21.12
C LEU A 367 4.50 -20.16 22.15
N LYS A 368 4.13 -21.43 22.22
CA LYS A 368 3.14 -21.92 23.19
C LYS A 368 3.60 -21.70 24.63
N ALA A 369 4.88 -21.89 24.94
CA ALA A 369 5.44 -21.60 26.25
C ALA A 369 5.36 -20.11 26.63
N ALA A 370 5.36 -19.21 25.61
CA ALA A 370 5.17 -17.77 25.76
C ALA A 370 3.67 -17.35 25.74
N GLY A 371 2.73 -18.31 25.68
CA GLY A 371 1.29 -18.01 25.57
C GLY A 371 0.85 -17.55 24.17
N LEU A 372 1.67 -17.81 23.15
CA LEU A 372 1.43 -17.45 21.76
C LEU A 372 1.09 -18.68 20.92
N THR A 373 0.49 -18.48 19.76
CA THR A 373 0.07 -19.55 18.86
C THR A 373 0.61 -19.29 17.46
N LEU A 374 1.39 -20.24 16.93
CA LEU A 374 1.77 -20.22 15.52
C LEU A 374 0.54 -20.56 14.66
N VAL A 375 0.24 -19.67 13.72
CA VAL A 375 -0.93 -19.78 12.83
C VAL A 375 -0.49 -19.62 11.38
N GLY A 376 -1.23 -20.27 10.47
CA GLY A 376 -1.05 -20.05 9.04
C GLY A 376 -1.96 -18.93 8.51
N THR A 377 -1.89 -18.73 7.20
CA THR A 377 -2.69 -17.71 6.48
C THR A 377 -4.20 -17.87 6.74
N ARG A 378 -4.71 -19.12 6.68
CA ARG A 378 -6.15 -19.40 6.86
C ARG A 378 -6.60 -19.20 8.29
N GLU A 379 -5.82 -19.70 9.25
CA GLU A 379 -6.15 -19.65 10.69
C GLU A 379 -6.17 -18.19 11.19
N VAL A 380 -5.19 -17.36 10.81
CA VAL A 380 -5.21 -15.95 11.20
C VAL A 380 -6.37 -15.20 10.53
N THR A 381 -6.70 -15.58 9.29
CA THR A 381 -7.86 -15.01 8.59
C THR A 381 -9.17 -15.37 9.30
N ASP A 382 -9.35 -16.63 9.72
CA ASP A 382 -10.53 -17.08 10.46
C ASP A 382 -10.70 -16.32 11.77
N LEU A 383 -9.61 -16.14 12.51
CA LEU A 383 -9.60 -15.33 13.75
C LEU A 383 -10.03 -13.88 13.47
N ILE A 384 -9.49 -13.25 12.43
CA ILE A 384 -9.85 -11.87 12.08
C ILE A 384 -11.32 -11.78 11.65
N VAL A 385 -11.83 -12.70 10.82
CA VAL A 385 -13.24 -12.76 10.41
C VAL A 385 -14.14 -12.87 11.62
N GLU A 386 -13.82 -13.77 12.56
CA GLU A 386 -14.57 -13.93 13.80
C GLU A 386 -14.60 -12.62 14.61
N GLN A 387 -13.46 -11.95 14.75
CA GLN A 387 -13.40 -10.67 15.45
C GLN A 387 -14.21 -9.58 14.73
N VAL A 388 -14.16 -9.49 13.40
CA VAL A 388 -14.96 -8.54 12.61
C VAL A 388 -16.44 -8.75 12.88
N LEU A 389 -16.92 -9.99 12.91
CA LEU A 389 -18.32 -10.31 13.15
C LEU A 389 -18.76 -10.08 14.61
N ASN A 390 -17.86 -10.27 15.59
CA ASN A 390 -18.18 -10.28 17.03
C ASN A 390 -17.86 -8.95 17.75
N VAL A 391 -17.06 -8.03 17.23
CA VAL A 391 -16.79 -6.73 17.87
C VAL A 391 -18.13 -6.01 18.05
N LYS A 392 -18.60 -5.87 19.29
CA LYS A 392 -19.77 -5.04 19.61
C LYS A 392 -19.44 -3.62 19.16
N GLY A 393 -20.29 -3.04 18.30
CA GLY A 393 -20.13 -1.67 17.85
C GLY A 393 -19.97 -0.76 19.07
N GLY A 394 -18.78 -0.23 19.25
CA GLY A 394 -18.54 0.83 20.22
C GLY A 394 -19.23 2.08 19.71
N ALA A 395 -20.42 2.35 20.23
CA ALA A 395 -20.96 3.69 20.22
C ALA A 395 -20.04 4.55 21.08
N GLN A 396 -19.30 5.47 20.47
CA GLN A 396 -19.03 6.82 21.02
C GLN A 396 -18.52 7.73 19.92
#